data_c261bfcaf0ccf0d7fa1bafac4b039509
#
_entry.id   c261bfcaf0ccf0d7fa1bafac4b039509
#
_cell.length_a   1.000
_cell.length_b   1.000
_cell.length_c   1.000
_cell.angle_alpha   90.00
_cell.angle_beta   90.00
_cell.angle_gamma   90.00
#
_symmetry.space_group_name_H-M   'P 1'
#
loop_
_entity.id
_entity.type
_entity.pdbx_description
1 polymer ?
#
loop_
_entity_poly.entity_id
_entity_poly.type
_entity_poly.pdbx_seq_one_letter_code
_entity_poly.pdbx_strand_id
1 'polypeptide(L)'
;MKGLVAAMKIGELAQRSGVGIDTVRFYERQGLLPKAQRLESGYRVYAAGDVKRLRFVRRAKALGFTLPQIGDLLALSDHRDDDMATLKRVASEKLVDV
;
A
#
# COMPACT_ATOMS: atom_id res chain seq x y z
N MET A 1 19.65 -1.56 12.03
CA MET A 1 18.82 -2.10 12.66
C MET A 1 17.46 -1.78 12.51
N LYS A 2 17.09 -0.60 12.36
CA LYS A 2 15.79 -0.28 12.22
C LYS A 2 15.11 -0.94 11.11
N GLY A 3 15.69 -1.07 9.98
CA GLY A 3 15.04 -1.66 8.83
C GLY A 3 14.71 -3.11 8.98
N LEU A 4 15.43 -3.80 9.83
CA LEU A 4 15.21 -5.22 9.99
C LEU A 4 13.93 -5.52 10.72
N VAL A 5 13.53 -4.62 11.58
CA VAL A 5 12.38 -4.85 12.41
C VAL A 5 11.11 -4.89 11.58
N ALA A 6 11.09 -4.16 10.48
CA ALA A 6 9.89 -4.05 9.68
C ALA A 6 9.78 -5.11 8.59
N ALA A 7 10.81 -5.91 8.39
CA ALA A 7 10.80 -6.88 7.30
C ALA A 7 9.83 -8.02 7.57
N MET A 8 9.05 -8.36 6.58
CA MET A 8 8.10 -9.48 6.71
C MET A 8 7.93 -10.13 5.34
N LYS A 9 7.51 -11.39 5.35
CA LYS A 9 7.25 -12.12 4.13
C LYS A 9 5.84 -11.82 3.65
N ILE A 10 5.56 -12.19 2.41
CA ILE A 10 4.29 -11.86 1.79
C ILE A 10 3.09 -12.42 2.56
N GLY A 11 3.25 -13.60 3.14
CA GLY A 11 2.14 -14.20 3.91
C GLY A 11 1.77 -13.36 5.11
N GLU A 12 2.76 -12.84 5.80
CA GLU A 12 2.50 -11.99 6.96
C GLU A 12 1.91 -10.66 6.51
N LEU A 13 2.42 -10.10 5.43
CA LEU A 13 1.89 -8.85 4.88
C LEU A 13 0.42 -9.02 4.53
N ALA A 14 0.08 -10.10 3.85
CA ALA A 14 -1.29 -10.36 3.45
C ALA A 14 -2.20 -10.49 4.66
N GLN A 15 -1.75 -11.24 5.66
CA GLN A 15 -2.54 -11.46 6.86
C GLN A 15 -2.79 -10.15 7.60
N ARG A 16 -1.76 -9.34 7.78
CA ARG A 16 -1.89 -8.08 8.50
C ARG A 16 -2.74 -7.08 7.76
N SER A 17 -2.74 -7.17 6.44
CA SER A 17 -3.49 -6.23 5.61
C SER A 17 -4.92 -6.68 5.37
N GLY A 18 -5.24 -7.91 5.70
CA GLY A 18 -6.59 -8.42 5.50
C GLY A 18 -6.91 -8.78 4.07
N VAL A 19 -5.90 -9.14 3.29
CA VAL A 19 -6.10 -9.54 1.90
C VAL A 19 -5.36 -10.84 1.64
N GLY A 20 -5.62 -11.47 0.51
CA GLY A 20 -4.92 -12.69 0.14
C GLY A 20 -3.58 -12.42 -0.48
N ILE A 21 -2.74 -13.44 -0.52
CA ILE A 21 -1.42 -13.31 -1.12
C ILE A 21 -1.54 -12.96 -2.61
N ASP A 22 -2.51 -13.55 -3.30
CA ASP A 22 -2.71 -13.25 -4.71
C ASP A 22 -3.06 -11.79 -4.91
N THR A 23 -3.81 -11.22 -3.99
CA THR A 23 -4.19 -9.82 -4.05
C THR A 23 -2.97 -8.92 -3.85
N VAL A 24 -2.09 -9.30 -2.93
CA VAL A 24 -0.86 -8.55 -2.71
C VAL A 24 -0.05 -8.52 -4.01
N ARG A 25 0.10 -9.69 -4.64
CA ARG A 25 0.86 -9.78 -5.88
C ARG A 25 0.23 -8.98 -7.00
N PHE A 26 -1.11 -9.00 -7.06
CA PHE A 26 -1.82 -8.24 -8.06
C PHE A 26 -1.56 -6.75 -7.90
N TYR A 27 -1.66 -6.24 -6.67
CA TYR A 27 -1.43 -4.82 -6.44
C TYR A 27 0.03 -4.44 -6.69
N GLU A 28 0.95 -5.34 -6.40
CA GLU A 28 2.35 -5.09 -6.68
C GLU A 28 2.57 -4.94 -8.20
N ARG A 29 1.94 -5.82 -8.98
CA ARG A 29 2.04 -5.75 -10.44
C ARG A 29 1.39 -4.49 -11.00
N GLN A 30 0.34 -4.01 -10.34
CA GLN A 30 -0.35 -2.80 -10.77
C GLN A 30 0.36 -1.52 -10.34
N GLY A 31 1.46 -1.66 -9.62
CA GLY A 31 2.21 -0.47 -9.20
C GLY A 31 1.66 0.21 -7.98
N LEU A 32 0.71 -0.44 -7.28
CA LEU A 32 0.13 0.13 -6.07
C LEU A 32 0.96 -0.18 -4.83
N LEU A 33 1.89 -1.09 -4.95
CA LEU A 33 2.83 -1.42 -3.90
C LEU A 33 4.23 -1.31 -4.46
N PRO A 34 5.19 -0.82 -3.69
CA PRO A 34 6.58 -0.85 -4.13
C PRO A 34 7.01 -2.30 -4.31
N LYS A 35 7.97 -2.52 -5.18
CA LYS A 35 8.50 -3.85 -5.35
C LYS A 35 9.12 -4.31 -4.06
N ALA A 36 8.94 -5.58 -3.74
CA ALA A 36 9.53 -6.15 -2.55
C ALA A 36 11.04 -6.05 -2.61
N GLN A 37 11.65 -5.79 -1.47
CA GLN A 37 13.09 -5.83 -1.40
C GLN A 37 13.51 -7.28 -1.30
N ARG A 38 14.70 -7.58 -1.81
CA ARG A 38 15.21 -8.93 -1.75
C ARG A 38 16.38 -9.01 -0.81
N LEU A 39 16.38 -10.03 0.02
CA LEU A 39 17.53 -10.32 0.85
C LEU A 39 18.62 -10.95 -0.04
N GLU A 40 19.82 -11.05 0.48
CA GLU A 40 20.88 -11.70 -0.26
C GLU A 40 20.53 -13.12 -0.62
N SER A 41 19.71 -13.75 0.20
CA SER A 41 19.27 -15.12 -0.05
C SER A 41 18.23 -15.21 -1.18
N GLY A 42 17.77 -14.08 -1.67
CA GLY A 42 16.76 -14.09 -2.72
C GLY A 42 15.34 -13.98 -2.22
N TYR A 43 15.12 -14.05 -0.92
CA TYR A 43 13.78 -13.92 -0.38
C TYR A 43 13.26 -12.51 -0.53
N ARG A 44 11.98 -12.39 -0.86
CA ARG A 44 11.32 -11.11 -0.93
C ARG A 44 10.82 -10.74 0.46
N VAL A 45 11.05 -9.50 0.86
CA VAL A 45 10.54 -9.00 2.13
C VAL A 45 9.85 -7.68 1.92
N TYR A 46 8.91 -7.40 2.80
CA TYR A 46 8.08 -6.20 2.73
C TYR A 46 8.23 -5.42 4.03
N ALA A 47 7.91 -4.15 3.99
CA ALA A 47 8.06 -3.28 5.14
C ALA A 47 6.73 -3.05 5.83
N ALA A 48 6.80 -2.60 7.08
CA ALA A 48 5.58 -2.28 7.82
C ALA A 48 4.74 -1.23 7.11
N GLY A 49 5.38 -0.31 6.40
CA GLY A 49 4.63 0.70 5.64
C GLY A 49 3.76 0.10 4.57
N ASP A 50 4.10 -1.08 4.07
CA ASP A 50 3.29 -1.74 3.06
C ASP A 50 1.96 -2.22 3.64
N VAL A 51 1.91 -2.54 4.91
CA VAL A 51 0.66 -2.90 5.57
C VAL A 51 -0.30 -1.72 5.52
N LYS A 52 0.19 -0.53 5.86
CA LYS A 52 -0.64 0.67 5.83
C LYS A 52 -1.10 0.96 4.43
N ARG A 53 -0.20 0.80 3.47
CA ARG A 53 -0.50 1.07 2.08
C ARG A 53 -1.60 0.13 1.56
N LEU A 54 -1.50 -1.15 1.89
CA LEU A 54 -2.52 -2.11 1.47
C LEU A 54 -3.85 -1.87 2.15
N ARG A 55 -3.82 -1.48 3.41
CA ARG A 55 -5.06 -1.15 4.11
C ARG A 55 -5.72 0.05 3.47
N PHE A 56 -4.94 1.02 3.05
CA PHE A 56 -5.48 2.18 2.35
C PHE A 56 -6.11 1.76 1.03
N VAL A 57 -5.39 0.95 0.26
CA VAL A 57 -5.90 0.48 -1.04
C VAL A 57 -7.22 -0.26 -0.85
N ARG A 58 -7.25 -1.15 0.13
CA ARG A 58 -8.44 -1.93 0.39
C ARG A 58 -9.62 -1.04 0.76
N ARG A 59 -9.39 -0.06 1.61
CA ARG A 59 -10.45 0.85 2.02
C ARG A 59 -10.93 1.71 0.86
N ALA A 60 -10.00 2.20 0.06
CA ALA A 60 -10.36 3.03 -1.08
C ALA A 60 -11.17 2.25 -2.10
N LYS A 61 -10.81 0.99 -2.32
CA LYS A 61 -11.59 0.13 -3.21
C LYS A 61 -13.01 -0.04 -2.68
N ALA A 62 -13.14 -0.25 -1.38
CA ALA A 62 -14.45 -0.42 -0.78
C ALA A 62 -15.30 0.83 -0.94
N LEU A 63 -14.67 1.99 -1.02
CA LEU A 63 -15.37 3.26 -1.19
C LEU A 63 -15.67 3.57 -2.65
N GLY A 64 -15.24 2.72 -3.57
CA GLY A 64 -15.57 2.91 -4.98
C GLY A 64 -14.49 3.55 -5.82
N PHE A 65 -13.30 3.79 -5.28
CA PHE A 65 -12.22 4.35 -6.09
C PHE A 65 -11.71 3.30 -7.06
N THR A 66 -11.32 3.73 -8.24
CA THR A 66 -10.69 2.83 -9.20
C THR A 66 -9.22 2.67 -8.87
N LEU A 67 -8.61 1.64 -9.40
CA LEU A 67 -7.18 1.43 -9.17
C LEU A 67 -6.32 2.60 -9.67
N PRO A 68 -6.58 3.18 -10.85
CA PRO A 68 -5.82 4.36 -11.26
C PRO A 68 -5.97 5.53 -10.29
N GLN A 69 -7.18 5.74 -9.78
CA GLN A 69 -7.40 6.81 -8.81
C GLN A 69 -6.62 6.56 -7.54
N ILE A 70 -6.62 5.32 -7.08
CA ILE A 70 -5.87 4.97 -5.88
C ILE A 70 -4.38 5.18 -6.12
N GLY A 71 -3.90 4.82 -7.30
CA GLY A 71 -2.50 5.05 -7.65
C GLY A 71 -2.13 6.51 -7.58
N ASP A 72 -3.01 7.39 -8.05
CA ASP A 72 -2.77 8.82 -7.99
C ASP A 72 -2.68 9.31 -6.55
N LEU A 73 -3.56 8.82 -5.68
CA LEU A 73 -3.52 9.21 -4.28
C LEU A 73 -2.25 8.73 -3.60
N LEU A 74 -1.81 7.53 -3.93
CA LEU A 74 -0.58 7.01 -3.35
C LEU A 74 0.64 7.78 -3.85
N ALA A 75 0.60 8.24 -5.07
CA ALA A 75 1.72 9.03 -5.61
C ALA A 75 1.88 10.33 -4.83
N LEU A 76 0.78 10.94 -4.43
CA LEU A 76 0.86 12.12 -3.59
C LEU A 76 1.53 11.82 -2.27
N SER A 77 1.19 10.68 -1.68
CA SER A 77 1.79 10.28 -0.42
C SER A 77 3.28 10.02 -0.57
N ASP A 78 3.68 9.43 -1.68
CA ASP A 78 5.08 9.13 -1.91
C ASP A 78 5.92 10.39 -2.06
N HIS A 79 5.33 11.45 -2.58
CA HIS A 79 6.06 12.69 -2.74
C HIS A 79 6.18 13.46 -1.43
N ARG A 80 5.28 13.21 -0.50
CA ARG A 80 5.28 13.92 0.77
C ARG A 80 5.21 12.90 1.88
N ASP A 81 6.34 12.65 2.46
CA ASP A 81 6.49 11.57 3.39
C ASP A 81 5.43 11.45 4.44
N ASP A 82 5.08 12.48 5.08
CA ASP A 82 4.18 12.39 6.20
C ASP A 82 2.84 12.99 5.92
N ASP A 83 2.40 12.90 4.69
CA ASP A 83 1.24 13.63 4.27
C ASP A 83 -0.03 12.83 4.32
N MET A 84 -0.23 12.11 5.40
CA MET A 84 -1.45 11.32 5.54
C MET A 84 -2.68 12.20 5.65
N ALA A 85 -2.52 13.38 6.29
CA ALA A 85 -3.65 14.28 6.40
C ALA A 85 -4.09 14.81 5.05
N THR A 86 -3.12 15.17 4.22
CA THR A 86 -3.43 15.62 2.87
C THR A 86 -4.05 14.50 2.05
N LEU A 87 -3.53 13.28 2.19
CA LEU A 87 -4.08 12.15 1.48
C LEU A 87 -5.53 11.90 1.87
N LYS A 88 -5.83 11.98 3.15
CA LYS A 88 -7.18 11.80 3.62
C LYS A 88 -8.09 12.90 3.10
N ARG A 89 -7.60 14.13 3.06
CA ARG A 89 -8.39 15.24 2.59
C ARG A 89 -8.72 15.09 1.11
N VAL A 90 -7.74 14.70 0.31
CA VAL A 90 -7.97 14.50 -1.11
C VAL A 90 -9.02 13.41 -1.32
N ALA A 91 -8.92 12.32 -0.58
CA ALA A 91 -9.88 11.25 -0.69
C ALA A 91 -11.27 11.71 -0.30
N SER A 92 -11.36 12.53 0.75
CA SER A 92 -12.65 13.03 1.20
C SER A 92 -13.28 13.96 0.17
N GLU A 93 -12.48 14.83 -0.42
CA GLU A 93 -12.97 15.72 -1.46
C GLU A 93 -13.48 14.93 -2.66
N LYS A 94 -12.79 13.86 -2.99
CA LYS A 94 -13.20 13.02 -4.09
C LYS A 94 -14.56 12.40 -3.81
N LEU A 95 -14.79 11.99 -2.57
CA LEU A 95 -16.06 11.39 -2.19
C LEU A 95 -17.18 12.43 -2.23
N VAL A 96 -16.88 13.65 -1.84
CA VAL A 96 -17.88 14.70 -1.82
C VAL A 96 -18.33 15.05 -3.22
N ASP A 97 -17.40 15.00 -4.16
CA ASP A 97 -17.73 15.35 -5.54
C ASP A 97 -18.58 14.32 -6.24
N VAL A 98 -18.69 13.16 -5.68
CA VAL A 98 -19.53 12.14 -6.26
C VAL A 98 -20.97 12.33 -5.82
#